data_ddbae80e5dc7bf0bc065f6aa01987632
#
_entry.id   ddbae80e5dc7bf0bc065f6aa01987632
#
_cell.length_a   1.000
_cell.length_b   1.000
_cell.length_c   1.000
_cell.angle_alpha   90.00
_cell.angle_beta   90.00
_cell.angle_gamma   90.00
#
_symmetry.space_group_name_H-M   'P 1'
#
loop_
_entity.id
_entity.type
_entity.pdbx_description
1 polymer ?
#
loop_
_entity_poly.entity_id
_entity_poly.type
_entity_poly.pdbx_seq_one_letter_code
_entity_poly.pdbx_strand_id
1 'polypeptide(L)'
;MKIIPARQQDAPYIGKAVCYGIGEEICLDFAGPGGTVADVEKFFTALARRTDSQYSYLNALVAVDDSRAGEPVMGVCVGYDGAELHRLRQAFFDAMLAEKGRDMTGMADETSPDEFYLDTLAVMPEYRGHGVGGALLMALAERGSKMTGKPAALLVDYDNPKAEALYRRLGFRHKDDRPFAGVRMKHMVLETPAE
;
A
#
# COMPACT_ATOMS: atom_id res chain seq x y z
N MET A 1 14.09 15.72 4.25
CA MET A 1 13.07 14.65 4.21
C MET A 1 13.31 13.69 5.37
N LYS A 2 12.25 13.41 6.12
CA LYS A 2 12.25 12.48 7.24
C LYS A 2 11.17 11.41 7.02
N ILE A 3 11.45 10.16 7.35
CA ILE A 3 10.46 9.06 7.28
C ILE A 3 10.08 8.70 8.71
N ILE A 4 8.77 8.70 8.99
CA ILE A 4 8.22 8.47 10.32
C ILE A 4 7.01 7.53 10.24
N PRO A 5 6.66 6.82 11.33
CA PRO A 5 5.38 6.14 11.44
C PRO A 5 4.23 7.11 11.20
N ALA A 6 3.25 6.69 10.41
CA ALA A 6 2.05 7.49 10.19
C ALA A 6 1.23 7.61 11.50
N ARG A 7 0.52 8.71 11.63
CA ARG A 7 -0.41 8.98 12.73
C ARG A 7 -1.84 8.99 12.19
N GLN A 8 -2.82 8.89 13.04
CA GLN A 8 -4.22 8.87 12.62
C GLN A 8 -4.62 10.11 11.79
N GLN A 9 -3.99 11.25 12.05
CA GLN A 9 -4.20 12.49 11.26
C GLN A 9 -3.67 12.39 9.83
N ASP A 10 -2.74 11.45 9.55
CA ASP A 10 -2.16 11.24 8.23
C ASP A 10 -3.03 10.30 7.35
N ALA A 11 -4.13 9.75 7.90
CA ALA A 11 -5.07 8.86 7.21
C ALA A 11 -5.60 9.40 5.85
N PRO A 12 -5.87 10.71 5.66
CA PRO A 12 -6.27 11.22 4.34
C PRO A 12 -5.21 11.00 3.26
N TYR A 13 -3.92 11.05 3.60
CA TYR A 13 -2.84 10.77 2.66
C TYR A 13 -2.76 9.28 2.33
N ILE A 14 -3.10 8.39 3.29
CA ILE A 14 -3.18 6.94 3.06
C ILE A 14 -4.33 6.63 2.11
N GLY A 15 -5.55 7.17 2.36
CA GLY A 15 -6.70 6.98 1.47
C GLY A 15 -6.41 7.42 0.04
N LYS A 16 -5.78 8.59 -0.13
CA LYS A 16 -5.34 9.08 -1.43
C LYS A 16 -4.27 8.19 -2.07
N ALA A 17 -3.33 7.68 -1.27
CA ALA A 17 -2.28 6.78 -1.75
C ALA A 17 -2.86 5.47 -2.30
N VAL A 18 -3.86 4.89 -1.63
CA VAL A 18 -4.56 3.69 -2.11
C VAL A 18 -5.22 3.97 -3.46
N CYS A 19 -5.94 5.09 -3.61
CA CYS A 19 -6.57 5.46 -4.88
C CYS A 19 -5.53 5.64 -6.01
N TYR A 20 -4.35 6.18 -5.72
CA TYR A 20 -3.27 6.26 -6.70
C TYR A 20 -2.72 4.88 -7.08
N GLY A 21 -2.69 3.94 -6.15
CA GLY A 21 -2.23 2.56 -6.37
C GLY A 21 -3.18 1.75 -7.23
N ILE A 22 -4.47 1.80 -6.94
CA ILE A 22 -5.50 1.02 -7.67
C ILE A 22 -5.93 1.65 -8.99
N GLY A 23 -5.70 2.97 -9.16
CA GLY A 23 -6.05 3.71 -10.37
C GLY A 23 -7.50 4.21 -10.43
N GLU A 24 -7.75 5.16 -11.34
CA GLU A 24 -9.02 5.85 -11.45
C GLU A 24 -10.18 4.91 -11.83
N GLU A 25 -9.95 3.98 -12.74
CA GLU A 25 -10.97 3.04 -13.23
C GLU A 25 -11.52 2.17 -12.07
N ILE A 26 -10.63 1.58 -11.27
CA ILE A 26 -11.03 0.77 -10.11
C ILE A 26 -11.69 1.65 -9.04
N CYS A 27 -11.20 2.88 -8.83
CA CYS A 27 -11.86 3.82 -7.93
C CYS A 27 -13.30 4.10 -8.37
N LEU A 28 -13.54 4.38 -9.65
CA LEU A 28 -14.89 4.64 -10.16
C LEU A 28 -15.80 3.40 -10.07
N ASP A 29 -15.26 2.21 -10.29
CA ASP A 29 -15.99 0.96 -10.05
C ASP A 29 -16.39 0.81 -8.56
N PHE A 30 -15.48 1.10 -7.63
CA PHE A 30 -15.78 1.08 -6.18
C PHE A 30 -16.76 2.18 -5.75
N ALA A 31 -16.69 3.35 -6.37
CA ALA A 31 -17.62 4.43 -6.10
C ALA A 31 -19.07 4.06 -6.47
N GLY A 32 -19.24 3.28 -7.55
CA GLY A 32 -20.55 2.91 -8.10
C GLY A 32 -21.19 4.05 -8.91
N PRO A 33 -22.42 3.85 -9.42
CA PRO A 33 -23.09 4.82 -10.26
C PRO A 33 -23.23 6.20 -9.60
N GLY A 34 -22.71 7.24 -10.27
CA GLY A 34 -22.75 8.62 -9.79
C GLY A 34 -21.74 8.97 -8.68
N GLY A 35 -20.94 8.00 -8.23
CA GLY A 35 -19.87 8.24 -7.27
C GLY A 35 -18.60 8.80 -7.91
N THR A 36 -17.68 9.26 -7.08
CA THR A 36 -16.43 9.92 -7.50
C THR A 36 -15.20 9.28 -6.85
N VAL A 37 -14.01 9.52 -7.42
CA VAL A 37 -12.74 9.14 -6.79
C VAL A 37 -12.61 9.74 -5.37
N ALA A 38 -13.09 10.97 -5.16
CA ALA A 38 -13.08 11.60 -3.84
C ALA A 38 -13.91 10.85 -2.79
N ASP A 39 -14.98 10.16 -3.20
CA ASP A 39 -15.77 9.34 -2.28
C ASP A 39 -15.02 8.05 -1.90
N VAL A 40 -14.24 7.49 -2.82
CA VAL A 40 -13.36 6.34 -2.54
C VAL A 40 -12.17 6.76 -1.67
N GLU A 41 -11.60 7.94 -1.89
CA GLU A 41 -10.57 8.49 -0.99
C GLU A 41 -11.09 8.64 0.45
N LYS A 42 -12.34 9.11 0.64
CA LYS A 42 -12.97 9.17 1.97
C LYS A 42 -13.18 7.79 2.57
N PHE A 43 -13.62 6.82 1.78
CA PHE A 43 -13.81 5.43 2.19
C PHE A 43 -12.49 4.84 2.70
N PHE A 44 -11.40 4.90 1.93
CA PHE A 44 -10.09 4.41 2.37
C PHE A 44 -9.50 5.25 3.52
N THR A 45 -9.80 6.55 3.59
CA THR A 45 -9.43 7.39 4.75
C THR A 45 -10.09 6.89 6.03
N ALA A 46 -11.35 6.45 5.96
CA ALA A 46 -12.05 5.87 7.13
C ALA A 46 -11.39 4.57 7.57
N LEU A 47 -11.04 3.68 6.64
CA LEU A 47 -10.30 2.45 6.91
C LEU A 47 -8.90 2.74 7.48
N ALA A 48 -8.22 3.76 6.97
CA ALA A 48 -6.89 4.15 7.44
C ALA A 48 -6.89 4.70 8.88
N ARG A 49 -7.99 5.25 9.37
CA ARG A 49 -8.14 5.68 10.77
C ARG A 49 -8.35 4.54 11.76
N ARG A 50 -8.72 3.36 11.28
CA ARG A 50 -8.94 2.17 12.11
C ARG A 50 -7.60 1.55 12.52
N THR A 51 -7.61 0.72 13.56
CA THR A 51 -6.43 -0.03 14.03
C THR A 51 -6.44 -1.49 13.58
N ASP A 52 -7.54 -1.94 12.99
CA ASP A 52 -7.81 -3.33 12.60
C ASP A 52 -7.91 -3.52 11.06
N SER A 53 -7.56 -2.50 10.28
CA SER A 53 -7.58 -2.54 8.80
C SER A 53 -6.19 -2.75 8.23
N GLN A 54 -6.08 -3.42 7.07
CA GLN A 54 -4.83 -3.50 6.30
C GLN A 54 -4.30 -2.10 5.94
N TYR A 55 -5.19 -1.15 5.68
CA TYR A 55 -4.85 0.26 5.37
C TYR A 55 -4.60 1.13 6.60
N SER A 56 -4.65 0.56 7.82
CA SER A 56 -4.45 1.30 9.08
C SER A 56 -3.20 2.18 9.04
N TYR A 57 -3.28 3.38 9.63
CA TYR A 57 -2.10 4.24 9.87
C TYR A 57 -0.99 3.52 10.67
N LEU A 58 -1.33 2.50 11.47
CA LEU A 58 -0.34 1.69 12.19
C LEU A 58 0.54 0.86 11.25
N ASN A 59 0.05 0.54 10.06
CA ASN A 59 0.72 -0.22 9.02
C ASN A 59 1.48 0.69 8.03
N ALA A 60 1.52 2.00 8.26
CA ALA A 60 2.05 2.95 7.29
C ALA A 60 3.28 3.72 7.80
N LEU A 61 4.15 4.07 6.85
CA LEU A 61 5.15 5.13 7.01
C LEU A 61 4.79 6.30 6.11
N VAL A 62 5.09 7.51 6.57
CA VAL A 62 5.02 8.74 5.77
C VAL A 62 6.39 9.39 5.65
N ALA A 63 6.69 9.92 4.47
CA ALA A 63 7.81 10.82 4.27
C ALA A 63 7.29 12.25 4.41
N VAL A 64 7.97 13.07 5.21
CA VAL A 64 7.62 14.48 5.42
C VAL A 64 8.76 15.39 5.00
N ASP A 65 8.41 16.59 4.51
CA ASP A 65 9.38 17.64 4.22
C ASP A 65 9.67 18.43 5.50
N ASP A 66 10.71 18.02 6.21
CA ASP A 66 11.16 18.60 7.47
C ASP A 66 11.87 19.97 7.31
N SER A 67 12.07 20.42 6.08
CA SER A 67 12.58 21.76 5.79
C SER A 67 11.50 22.83 5.71
N ARG A 68 10.21 22.44 5.68
CA ARG A 68 9.06 23.34 5.52
C ARG A 68 8.18 23.35 6.78
N ALA A 69 7.65 24.52 7.09
CA ALA A 69 6.69 24.65 8.18
C ALA A 69 5.46 23.75 7.96
N GLY A 70 5.03 23.05 9.01
CA GLY A 70 3.93 22.09 8.95
C GLY A 70 4.31 20.71 8.44
N GLU A 71 5.58 20.48 8.07
CA GLU A 71 6.11 19.18 7.62
C GLU A 71 5.17 18.46 6.63
N PRO A 72 4.90 19.01 5.43
CA PRO A 72 3.94 18.45 4.50
C PRO A 72 4.33 17.03 4.10
N VAL A 73 3.31 16.14 3.96
CA VAL A 73 3.51 14.75 3.56
C VAL A 73 3.91 14.67 2.09
N MET A 74 5.06 14.09 1.83
CA MET A 74 5.64 13.89 0.50
C MET A 74 5.20 12.57 -0.13
N GLY A 75 4.91 11.57 0.69
CA GLY A 75 4.51 10.24 0.22
C GLY A 75 4.16 9.31 1.37
N VAL A 76 3.57 8.18 1.02
CA VAL A 76 3.08 7.14 1.95
C VAL A 76 3.50 5.77 1.43
N CYS A 77 3.86 4.87 2.34
CA CYS A 77 3.97 3.44 2.07
C CYS A 77 3.22 2.66 3.16
N VAL A 78 2.37 1.72 2.74
CA VAL A 78 1.60 0.83 3.62
C VAL A 78 2.11 -0.59 3.46
N GLY A 79 2.25 -1.33 4.56
CA GLY A 79 2.64 -2.74 4.52
C GLY A 79 2.38 -3.43 5.85
N TYR A 80 2.20 -4.73 5.80
CA TYR A 80 1.81 -5.54 6.94
C TYR A 80 2.35 -6.96 6.83
N ASP A 81 2.33 -7.71 7.94
CA ASP A 81 2.65 -9.13 7.95
C ASP A 81 1.61 -9.91 7.12
N GLY A 82 2.02 -10.63 6.09
CA GLY A 82 1.14 -11.43 5.25
C GLY A 82 0.34 -12.47 6.04
N ALA A 83 0.83 -12.95 7.18
CA ALA A 83 0.07 -13.82 8.07
C ALA A 83 -1.19 -13.16 8.67
N GLU A 84 -1.23 -11.83 8.71
CA GLU A 84 -2.34 -11.03 9.23
C GLU A 84 -3.37 -10.62 8.15
N LEU A 85 -3.13 -10.98 6.89
CA LEU A 85 -3.93 -10.54 5.75
C LEU A 85 -5.43 -10.71 5.99
N HIS A 86 -5.88 -11.92 6.28
CA HIS A 86 -7.32 -12.21 6.41
C HIS A 86 -7.96 -11.43 7.56
N ARG A 87 -7.27 -11.32 8.69
CA ARG A 87 -7.76 -10.54 9.84
C ARG A 87 -7.86 -9.04 9.52
N LEU A 88 -6.85 -8.48 8.88
CA LEU A 88 -6.80 -7.05 8.56
C LEU A 88 -7.74 -6.68 7.41
N ARG A 89 -7.90 -7.56 6.42
CA ARG A 89 -8.76 -7.35 5.25
C ARG A 89 -10.23 -7.40 5.61
N GLN A 90 -10.62 -8.07 6.70
CA GLN A 90 -12.01 -8.17 7.12
C GLN A 90 -12.66 -6.80 7.28
N ALA A 91 -11.93 -5.81 7.80
CA ALA A 91 -12.43 -4.44 7.93
C ALA A 91 -12.81 -3.80 6.58
N PHE A 92 -12.07 -4.10 5.52
CA PHE A 92 -12.38 -3.66 4.15
C PHE A 92 -13.62 -4.39 3.62
N PHE A 93 -13.73 -5.71 3.80
CA PHE A 93 -14.89 -6.48 3.35
C PHE A 93 -16.17 -6.02 4.03
N ASP A 94 -16.15 -5.83 5.34
CA ASP A 94 -17.30 -5.34 6.11
C ASP A 94 -17.74 -3.96 5.64
N ALA A 95 -16.80 -3.05 5.39
CA ALA A 95 -17.09 -1.71 4.91
C ALA A 95 -17.65 -1.73 3.47
N MET A 96 -17.09 -2.55 2.56
CA MET A 96 -17.60 -2.70 1.19
C MET A 96 -19.01 -3.26 1.18
N LEU A 97 -19.30 -4.24 2.02
CA LEU A 97 -20.66 -4.79 2.14
C LEU A 97 -21.64 -3.75 2.71
N ALA A 98 -21.27 -3.09 3.80
CA ALA A 98 -22.13 -2.15 4.51
C ALA A 98 -22.41 -0.85 3.72
N GLU A 99 -21.39 -0.27 3.06
CA GLU A 99 -21.49 1.03 2.42
C GLU A 99 -21.78 0.95 0.91
N LYS A 100 -21.36 -0.15 0.27
CA LYS A 100 -21.46 -0.34 -1.19
C LYS A 100 -22.35 -1.51 -1.60
N GLY A 101 -22.81 -2.34 -0.65
CA GLY A 101 -23.57 -3.56 -0.93
C GLY A 101 -22.78 -4.60 -1.72
N ARG A 102 -21.44 -4.56 -1.71
CA ARG A 102 -20.56 -5.43 -2.48
C ARG A 102 -19.90 -6.46 -1.56
N ASP A 103 -20.16 -7.73 -1.82
CA ASP A 103 -19.45 -8.83 -1.17
C ASP A 103 -18.08 -9.03 -1.86
N MET A 104 -17.00 -8.85 -1.10
CA MET A 104 -15.61 -9.00 -1.56
C MET A 104 -14.94 -10.25 -1.03
N THR A 105 -15.66 -11.17 -0.37
CA THR A 105 -15.09 -12.37 0.28
C THR A 105 -14.41 -13.34 -0.68
N GLY A 106 -14.71 -13.26 -1.98
CA GLY A 106 -14.05 -14.03 -3.04
C GLY A 106 -12.76 -13.43 -3.58
N MET A 107 -12.27 -12.33 -3.01
CA MET A 107 -11.04 -11.67 -3.46
C MET A 107 -9.82 -12.56 -3.21
N ALA A 108 -8.98 -12.73 -4.24
CA ALA A 108 -7.74 -13.50 -4.13
C ALA A 108 -6.76 -12.87 -3.13
N ASP A 109 -5.87 -13.69 -2.58
CA ASP A 109 -4.82 -13.21 -1.68
C ASP A 109 -3.69 -12.57 -2.48
N GLU A 110 -3.33 -11.33 -2.11
CA GLU A 110 -2.20 -10.61 -2.68
C GLU A 110 -0.85 -11.02 -2.09
N THR A 111 -0.84 -11.66 -0.94
CA THR A 111 0.38 -12.02 -0.21
C THR A 111 0.29 -13.42 0.41
N SER A 112 1.41 -13.91 0.92
CA SER A 112 1.54 -15.19 1.63
C SER A 112 1.91 -14.97 3.10
N PRO A 113 1.61 -15.93 4.01
CA PRO A 113 1.93 -15.80 5.43
C PRO A 113 3.44 -15.72 5.75
N ASP A 114 4.30 -16.10 4.82
CA ASP A 114 5.76 -16.18 4.98
C ASP A 114 6.49 -14.91 4.50
N GLU A 115 5.76 -13.83 4.19
CA GLU A 115 6.34 -12.58 3.72
C GLU A 115 5.75 -11.36 4.45
N PHE A 116 6.49 -10.24 4.49
CA PHE A 116 6.00 -8.92 4.86
C PHE A 116 5.57 -8.20 3.59
N TYR A 117 4.29 -7.91 3.47
CA TYR A 117 3.72 -7.36 2.23
C TYR A 117 3.74 -5.84 2.21
N LEU A 118 4.28 -5.29 1.13
CA LEU A 118 4.29 -3.86 0.80
C LEU A 118 3.11 -3.60 -0.14
N ASP A 119 1.99 -3.18 0.44
CA ASP A 119 0.68 -3.09 -0.21
C ASP A 119 0.58 -1.86 -1.12
N THR A 120 0.83 -0.69 -0.56
CA THR A 120 0.62 0.60 -1.25
C THR A 120 1.85 1.49 -1.14
N LEU A 121 2.28 2.05 -2.26
CA LEU A 121 3.30 3.10 -2.33
C LEU A 121 2.82 4.24 -3.20
N ALA A 122 2.74 5.45 -2.65
CA ALA A 122 2.46 6.65 -3.43
C ALA A 122 3.32 7.83 -3.01
N VAL A 123 3.73 8.62 -3.99
CA VAL A 123 4.44 9.90 -3.81
C VAL A 123 3.57 11.02 -4.37
N MET A 124 3.37 12.07 -3.58
CA MET A 124 2.59 13.23 -4.00
C MET A 124 3.23 13.84 -5.26
N PRO A 125 2.42 14.30 -6.23
CA PRO A 125 2.90 14.69 -7.55
C PRO A 125 4.10 15.64 -7.54
N GLU A 126 4.06 16.65 -6.66
CA GLU A 126 5.08 17.69 -6.51
C GLU A 126 6.42 17.17 -5.95
N TYR A 127 6.45 15.97 -5.38
CA TYR A 127 7.66 15.35 -4.79
C TYR A 127 8.17 14.15 -5.59
N ARG A 128 7.57 13.85 -6.75
CA ARG A 128 8.02 12.77 -7.63
C ARG A 128 9.39 13.06 -8.22
N GLY A 129 10.14 12.01 -8.52
CA GLY A 129 11.50 12.15 -9.11
C GLY A 129 12.61 12.47 -8.10
N HIS A 130 12.29 12.66 -6.81
CA HIS A 130 13.26 13.05 -5.76
C HIS A 130 13.68 11.87 -4.84
N GLY A 131 13.44 10.62 -5.26
CA GLY A 131 13.85 9.43 -4.49
C GLY A 131 12.93 9.05 -3.32
N VAL A 132 11.87 9.83 -3.06
CA VAL A 132 10.95 9.64 -1.91
C VAL A 132 10.37 8.23 -1.88
N GLY A 133 9.87 7.73 -3.02
CA GLY A 133 9.24 6.40 -3.08
C GLY A 133 10.21 5.25 -2.75
N GLY A 134 11.44 5.32 -3.28
CA GLY A 134 12.46 4.32 -2.99
C GLY A 134 12.85 4.31 -1.50
N ALA A 135 13.01 5.50 -0.92
CA ALA A 135 13.35 5.64 0.50
C ALA A 135 12.23 5.09 1.41
N LEU A 136 10.95 5.41 1.12
CA LEU A 136 9.79 4.90 1.86
C LEU A 136 9.71 3.37 1.79
N LEU A 137 9.83 2.83 0.57
CA LEU A 137 9.73 1.38 0.34
C LEU A 137 10.79 0.62 1.14
N MET A 138 12.06 1.07 1.06
CA MET A 138 13.15 0.42 1.78
C MET A 138 13.01 0.57 3.30
N ALA A 139 12.60 1.72 3.80
CA ALA A 139 12.37 1.93 5.22
C ALA A 139 11.27 1.01 5.77
N LEU A 140 10.17 0.81 5.00
CA LEU A 140 9.10 -0.07 5.43
C LEU A 140 9.48 -1.56 5.29
N ALA A 141 10.21 -1.94 4.24
CA ALA A 141 10.76 -3.28 4.07
C ALA A 141 11.69 -3.66 5.24
N GLU A 142 12.62 -2.78 5.60
CA GLU A 142 13.52 -2.97 6.74
C GLU A 142 12.77 -3.09 8.07
N ARG A 143 11.79 -2.20 8.31
CA ARG A 143 10.93 -2.26 9.49
C ARG A 143 10.18 -3.59 9.57
N GLY A 144 9.56 -4.01 8.45
CA GLY A 144 8.80 -5.26 8.37
C GLY A 144 9.68 -6.48 8.62
N SER A 145 10.84 -6.55 7.98
CA SER A 145 11.80 -7.64 8.18
C SER A 145 12.30 -7.72 9.63
N LYS A 146 12.62 -6.59 10.26
CA LYS A 146 13.02 -6.54 11.68
C LYS A 146 11.90 -7.01 12.63
N MET A 147 10.64 -6.71 12.31
CA MET A 147 9.50 -7.08 13.15
C MET A 147 9.10 -8.55 13.01
N THR A 148 9.21 -9.10 11.80
CA THR A 148 8.63 -10.41 11.46
C THR A 148 9.67 -11.49 11.15
N GLY A 149 10.92 -11.11 10.86
CA GLY A 149 11.94 -12.02 10.35
C GLY A 149 11.72 -12.49 8.90
N LYS A 150 10.75 -11.88 8.20
CA LYS A 150 10.30 -12.32 6.87
C LYS A 150 10.88 -11.43 5.77
N PRO A 151 11.06 -11.96 4.54
CA PRO A 151 11.39 -11.13 3.37
C PRO A 151 10.25 -10.16 3.05
N ALA A 152 10.59 -8.99 2.52
CA ALA A 152 9.59 -8.06 2.02
C ALA A 152 9.17 -8.45 0.61
N ALA A 153 7.85 -8.37 0.33
CA ALA A 153 7.28 -8.71 -0.97
C ALA A 153 6.27 -7.66 -1.43
N LEU A 154 6.03 -7.61 -2.74
CA LEU A 154 5.03 -6.74 -3.36
C LEU A 154 4.51 -7.37 -4.65
N LEU A 155 3.37 -6.86 -5.12
CA LEU A 155 2.86 -7.11 -6.47
C LEU A 155 3.08 -5.90 -7.37
N VAL A 156 3.40 -6.13 -8.63
CA VAL A 156 3.49 -5.09 -9.65
C VAL A 156 2.83 -5.56 -10.95
N ASP A 157 2.00 -4.68 -11.52
CA ASP A 157 1.37 -4.92 -12.80
C ASP A 157 2.40 -5.00 -13.93
N TYR A 158 2.16 -5.87 -14.91
CA TYR A 158 2.94 -5.97 -16.15
C TYR A 158 2.91 -4.65 -16.94
N ASP A 159 1.82 -3.90 -16.83
CA ASP A 159 1.63 -2.61 -17.49
C ASP A 159 2.26 -1.43 -16.72
N ASN A 160 2.97 -1.72 -15.59
CA ASN A 160 3.71 -0.71 -14.82
C ASN A 160 5.24 -0.93 -14.84
N PRO A 161 5.90 -0.84 -16.02
CA PRO A 161 7.35 -1.09 -16.13
C PRO A 161 8.20 -0.07 -15.36
N LYS A 162 7.67 1.13 -15.07
CA LYS A 162 8.39 2.15 -14.29
C LYS A 162 8.50 1.74 -12.83
N ALA A 163 7.43 1.18 -12.24
CA ALA A 163 7.45 0.66 -10.88
C ALA A 163 8.35 -0.59 -10.80
N GLU A 164 8.23 -1.52 -11.74
CA GLU A 164 9.11 -2.69 -11.81
C GLU A 164 10.60 -2.29 -11.85
N ALA A 165 10.96 -1.31 -12.71
CA ALA A 165 12.33 -0.82 -12.81
C ALA A 165 12.83 -0.20 -11.48
N LEU A 166 11.96 0.50 -10.74
CA LEU A 166 12.26 0.99 -9.39
C LEU A 166 12.54 -0.19 -8.45
N TYR A 167 11.65 -1.18 -8.39
CA TYR A 167 11.78 -2.31 -7.47
C TYR A 167 13.02 -3.15 -7.75
N ARG A 168 13.33 -3.43 -9.04
CA ARG A 168 14.56 -4.11 -9.44
C ARG A 168 15.82 -3.36 -9.02
N ARG A 169 15.84 -2.03 -9.16
CA ARG A 169 16.96 -1.19 -8.73
C ARG A 169 17.16 -1.21 -7.20
N LEU A 170 16.06 -1.38 -6.44
CA LEU A 170 16.10 -1.51 -4.99
C LEU A 170 16.44 -2.93 -4.51
N GLY A 171 16.63 -3.88 -5.42
CA GLY A 171 17.05 -5.24 -5.09
C GLY A 171 15.93 -6.29 -5.13
N PHE A 172 14.66 -5.89 -5.35
CA PHE A 172 13.58 -6.86 -5.51
C PHE A 172 13.82 -7.73 -6.73
N ARG A 173 13.49 -9.02 -6.61
CA ARG A 173 13.57 -10.01 -7.68
C ARG A 173 12.20 -10.60 -7.95
N HIS A 174 11.88 -10.84 -9.23
CA HIS A 174 10.68 -11.57 -9.61
C HIS A 174 10.78 -13.01 -9.11
N LYS A 175 9.79 -13.46 -8.35
CA LYS A 175 9.72 -14.81 -7.79
C LYS A 175 8.74 -15.68 -8.59
N ASP A 176 7.51 -15.21 -8.71
CA ASP A 176 6.42 -15.88 -9.44
C ASP A 176 5.40 -14.85 -9.93
N ASP A 177 4.33 -15.34 -10.57
CA ASP A 177 3.20 -14.50 -10.95
C ASP A 177 1.96 -14.92 -10.17
N ARG A 178 1.20 -13.92 -9.71
CA ARG A 178 -0.03 -14.13 -8.96
C ARG A 178 -1.23 -13.50 -9.65
N PRO A 179 -2.38 -14.19 -9.70
CA PRO A 179 -3.63 -13.56 -10.12
C PRO A 179 -4.12 -12.66 -8.99
N PHE A 180 -4.36 -11.38 -9.28
CA PHE A 180 -4.92 -10.43 -8.34
C PHE A 180 -5.77 -9.39 -9.08
N ALA A 181 -6.94 -9.01 -8.53
CA ALA A 181 -7.88 -8.05 -9.13
C ALA A 181 -8.22 -8.36 -10.62
N GLY A 182 -8.30 -9.63 -10.99
CA GLY A 182 -8.64 -10.06 -12.36
C GLY A 182 -7.50 -9.99 -13.37
N VAL A 183 -6.30 -9.56 -12.96
CA VAL A 183 -5.10 -9.48 -13.79
C VAL A 183 -3.98 -10.35 -13.25
N ARG A 184 -3.00 -10.66 -14.10
CA ARG A 184 -1.78 -11.37 -13.71
C ARG A 184 -0.73 -10.34 -13.30
N MET A 185 -0.23 -10.43 -12.08
CA MET A 185 0.77 -9.52 -11.52
C MET A 185 2.09 -10.25 -11.26
N LYS A 186 3.19 -9.53 -11.38
CA LYS A 186 4.51 -10.01 -10.96
C LYS A 186 4.61 -9.92 -9.45
N HIS A 187 4.84 -11.03 -8.78
CA HIS A 187 5.23 -11.09 -7.38
C HIS A 187 6.75 -10.90 -7.28
N MET A 188 7.17 -9.85 -6.59
CA MET A 188 8.58 -9.53 -6.42
C MET A 188 8.95 -9.55 -4.94
N VAL A 189 10.12 -10.11 -4.64
CA VAL A 189 10.60 -10.31 -3.27
C VAL A 189 11.97 -9.66 -3.10
N LEU A 190 12.16 -8.99 -1.97
CA LEU A 190 13.44 -8.51 -1.46
C LEU A 190 13.89 -9.47 -0.36
N GLU A 191 14.79 -10.37 -0.71
CA GLU A 191 15.34 -11.32 0.27
C GLU A 191 16.18 -10.58 1.31
N THR A 192 15.99 -10.95 2.57
CA THR A 192 16.86 -10.47 3.64
C THR A 192 18.25 -11.11 3.39
N PRO A 193 19.35 -10.33 3.42
CA PRO A 193 20.67 -10.94 3.39
C PRO A 193 20.76 -11.99 4.49
N ALA A 194 21.24 -13.20 4.16
CA ALA A 194 21.57 -14.18 5.17
C ALA A 194 22.66 -13.57 6.08
N GLU A 195 22.44 -13.56 7.40
CA GLU A 195 23.43 -13.18 8.39
C GLU A 195 24.65 -14.12 8.34
#